data_b9aedc3691a2b79c7b0a9204556d08e6
#
_entry.id   b9aedc3691a2b79c7b0a9204556d08e6
#
_cell.length_a   1.000
_cell.length_b   1.000
_cell.length_c   1.000
_cell.angle_alpha   90.00
_cell.angle_beta   90.00
_cell.angle_gamma   90.00
#
_symmetry.space_group_name_H-M   'P 1'
#
loop_
_entity.id
_entity.type
_entity.pdbx_description
1 polymer ?
#
loop_
_entity_poly.entity_id
_entity_poly.type
_entity_poly.pdbx_seq_one_letter_code
_entity_poly.pdbx_strand_id
1 'polypeptide(L)'
;MPPSLAIEAINHIALPTRRLEESRRFYIDVLGAREISRPAFSFRGSWLYIGGIQIHLIEDQAAPDLRSDINTRERHTAFAVADIDAMEEILRQHGIPYRRNLIPDRQIPQIFFRDPDGHLIEIGTYWAIDR
;
A
#
# COMPACT_ATOMS: atom_id res chain seq x y z
N MET A 1 -17.36 -29.79 14.22
CA MET A 1 -16.51 -28.76 13.58
C MET A 1 -15.50 -28.23 14.57
N PRO A 2 -14.20 -28.24 14.22
CA PRO A 2 -13.25 -27.58 15.07
C PRO A 2 -13.51 -26.06 15.11
N PRO A 3 -13.07 -25.36 16.16
CA PRO A 3 -13.24 -23.91 16.23
C PRO A 3 -12.35 -23.18 15.21
N SER A 4 -12.73 -21.98 14.86
CA SER A 4 -11.91 -21.11 14.03
C SER A 4 -10.82 -20.42 14.85
N LEU A 5 -9.84 -19.85 14.17
CA LEU A 5 -8.88 -18.95 14.80
C LEU A 5 -9.64 -17.70 15.29
N ALA A 6 -9.31 -17.21 16.47
CA ALA A 6 -9.92 -16.00 17.01
C ALA A 6 -9.10 -14.77 16.58
N ILE A 7 -9.21 -14.44 15.30
CA ILE A 7 -8.46 -13.29 14.73
C ILE A 7 -9.15 -11.99 15.15
N GLU A 8 -8.40 -11.08 15.76
CA GLU A 8 -8.92 -9.82 16.27
C GLU A 8 -8.77 -8.67 15.29
N ALA A 9 -7.67 -8.62 14.54
CA ALA A 9 -7.40 -7.50 13.64
C ALA A 9 -6.25 -7.84 12.68
N ILE A 10 -6.06 -7.00 11.65
CA ILE A 10 -4.85 -6.99 10.85
C ILE A 10 -3.83 -6.13 11.60
N ASN A 11 -2.67 -6.66 11.92
CA ASN A 11 -1.59 -5.91 12.58
C ASN A 11 -0.69 -5.21 11.56
N HIS A 12 -0.14 -5.98 10.63
CA HIS A 12 0.78 -5.42 9.63
C HIS A 12 0.78 -6.25 8.37
N ILE A 13 1.30 -5.64 7.31
CA ILE A 13 1.69 -6.31 6.09
C ILE A 13 3.20 -6.18 5.94
N ALA A 14 3.84 -7.24 5.47
CA ALA A 14 5.29 -7.26 5.25
C ALA A 14 5.56 -7.16 3.75
N LEU A 15 6.41 -6.21 3.37
CA LEU A 15 6.76 -5.95 1.98
C LEU A 15 8.27 -6.08 1.81
N PRO A 16 8.75 -7.14 1.12
CA PRO A 16 10.16 -7.21 0.77
C PRO A 16 10.54 -6.06 -0.16
N THR A 17 11.72 -5.48 0.06
CA THR A 17 12.19 -4.39 -0.77
C THR A 17 13.65 -4.58 -1.13
N ARG A 18 13.98 -4.31 -2.39
CA ARG A 18 15.35 -4.25 -2.88
C ARG A 18 15.91 -2.84 -2.77
N ARG A 19 15.07 -1.86 -2.38
CA ARG A 19 15.35 -0.42 -2.37
C ARG A 19 14.79 0.20 -1.09
N LEU A 20 15.37 -0.18 0.05
CA LEU A 20 14.80 0.16 1.35
C LEU A 20 14.61 1.67 1.52
N GLU A 21 15.63 2.49 1.27
CA GLU A 21 15.53 3.93 1.48
C GLU A 21 14.54 4.60 0.52
N GLU A 22 14.52 4.18 -0.73
CA GLU A 22 13.56 4.69 -1.72
C GLU A 22 12.14 4.32 -1.33
N SER A 23 11.91 3.06 -0.93
CA SER A 23 10.60 2.58 -0.50
C SER A 23 10.14 3.26 0.77
N ARG A 24 11.04 3.42 1.75
CA ARG A 24 10.74 4.12 2.99
C ARG A 24 10.27 5.55 2.72
N ARG A 25 10.99 6.29 1.87
CA ARG A 25 10.60 7.66 1.48
C ARG A 25 9.27 7.68 0.73
N PHE A 26 9.04 6.72 -0.15
CA PHE A 26 7.78 6.63 -0.88
C PHE A 26 6.59 6.53 0.08
N TYR A 27 6.65 5.61 1.05
CA TYR A 27 5.55 5.43 1.99
C TYR A 27 5.36 6.65 2.90
N ILE A 28 6.42 7.31 3.29
CA ILE A 28 6.33 8.51 4.13
C ILE A 28 5.86 9.72 3.31
N ASP A 29 6.51 10.00 2.19
CA ASP A 29 6.29 11.24 1.44
C ASP A 29 5.06 11.19 0.54
N VAL A 30 4.75 10.03 -0.06
CA VAL A 30 3.61 9.89 -0.97
C VAL A 30 2.37 9.42 -0.22
N LEU A 31 2.47 8.37 0.58
CA LEU A 31 1.31 7.82 1.28
C LEU A 31 1.04 8.50 2.62
N GLY A 32 1.98 9.24 3.19
CA GLY A 32 1.80 9.89 4.48
C GLY A 32 1.98 8.96 5.68
N ALA A 33 2.71 7.85 5.51
CA ALA A 33 3.01 6.94 6.61
C ALA A 33 3.94 7.61 7.63
N ARG A 34 3.87 7.14 8.87
CA ARG A 34 4.72 7.59 9.98
C ARG A 34 5.64 6.46 10.38
N GLU A 35 6.94 6.71 10.44
CA GLU A 35 7.89 5.70 10.91
C GLU A 35 7.71 5.48 12.41
N ILE A 36 7.73 4.21 12.82
CA ILE A 36 7.60 3.79 14.22
C ILE A 36 8.83 2.99 14.66
N SER A 37 8.98 2.82 15.96
CA SER A 37 10.09 2.08 16.53
C SER A 37 10.11 0.64 16.04
N ARG A 38 11.28 0.14 15.72
CA ARG A 38 11.52 -1.20 15.22
C ARG A 38 12.55 -1.91 16.10
N PRO A 39 12.30 -3.18 16.48
CA PRO A 39 13.30 -3.96 17.20
C PRO A 39 14.60 -4.09 16.43
N ALA A 40 15.70 -4.36 17.14
CA ALA A 40 17.01 -4.55 16.52
C ALA A 40 17.12 -5.95 15.94
N PHE A 41 16.71 -6.09 14.67
CA PHE A 41 16.90 -7.33 13.92
C PHE A 41 18.27 -7.36 13.25
N SER A 42 18.70 -8.56 12.84
CA SER A 42 19.96 -8.73 12.10
C SER A 42 19.88 -8.27 10.64
N PHE A 43 18.68 -7.98 10.13
CA PHE A 43 18.44 -7.50 8.78
C PHE A 43 17.89 -6.08 8.82
N ARG A 44 18.09 -5.34 7.73
CA ARG A 44 17.62 -3.96 7.62
C ARG A 44 16.14 -3.92 7.24
N GLY A 45 15.46 -2.90 7.72
CA GLY A 45 14.05 -2.70 7.44
C GLY A 45 13.56 -1.39 8.03
N SER A 46 12.27 -1.14 7.86
CA SER A 46 11.60 0.03 8.43
C SER A 46 10.17 -0.35 8.78
N TRP A 47 9.74 0.03 9.96
CA TRP A 47 8.36 -0.13 10.38
C TRP A 47 7.63 1.19 10.27
N LEU A 48 6.50 1.17 9.57
CA LEU A 48 5.70 2.34 9.27
C LEU A 48 4.27 2.12 9.77
N TYR A 49 3.58 3.20 10.10
CA TYR A 49 2.18 3.16 10.50
C TYR A 49 1.35 4.02 9.54
N ILE A 50 0.27 3.46 9.04
CA ILE A 50 -0.65 4.14 8.13
C ILE A 50 -2.01 3.47 8.13
N GLY A 51 -3.08 4.26 8.19
CA GLY A 51 -4.45 3.77 8.01
C GLY A 51 -4.89 2.70 9.00
N GLY A 52 -4.35 2.72 10.21
CA GLY A 52 -4.72 1.76 11.26
C GLY A 52 -3.95 0.46 11.24
N ILE A 53 -3.00 0.28 10.32
CA ILE A 53 -2.12 -0.90 10.26
C ILE A 53 -0.66 -0.47 10.17
N GLN A 54 0.23 -1.43 10.36
CA GLN A 54 1.65 -1.22 10.13
C GLN A 54 2.07 -1.78 8.77
N ILE A 55 3.08 -1.17 8.17
CA ILE A 55 3.78 -1.70 7.01
C ILE A 55 5.21 -1.98 7.46
N HIS A 56 5.65 -3.22 7.30
CA HIS A 56 7.01 -3.64 7.61
C HIS A 56 7.77 -3.81 6.31
N LEU A 57 8.64 -2.86 6.00
CA LEU A 57 9.57 -2.99 4.88
C LEU A 57 10.75 -3.87 5.35
N ILE A 58 11.04 -4.90 4.57
CA ILE A 58 12.10 -5.86 4.87
C ILE A 58 13.10 -5.82 3.72
N GLU A 59 14.34 -5.42 3.97
CA GLU A 59 15.36 -5.43 2.94
C GLU A 59 15.68 -6.86 2.52
N ASP A 60 15.52 -7.15 1.23
CA ASP A 60 15.79 -8.45 0.65
C ASP A 60 16.21 -8.27 -0.80
N GLN A 61 17.51 -8.41 -1.07
CA GLN A 61 18.05 -8.25 -2.41
C GLN A 61 17.68 -9.40 -3.35
N ALA A 62 17.18 -10.51 -2.81
CA ALA A 62 16.67 -11.62 -3.58
C ALA A 62 15.16 -11.54 -3.85
N ALA A 63 14.48 -10.50 -3.36
CA ALA A 63 13.06 -10.33 -3.62
C ALA A 63 12.78 -10.20 -5.12
N PRO A 64 11.67 -10.76 -5.62
CA PRO A 64 11.32 -10.61 -7.02
C PRO A 64 11.04 -9.16 -7.38
N ASP A 65 11.39 -8.76 -8.60
CA ASP A 65 11.03 -7.46 -9.14
C ASP A 65 9.57 -7.53 -9.63
N LEU A 66 8.70 -6.82 -8.95
CA LEU A 66 7.25 -6.81 -9.25
C LEU A 66 6.84 -5.65 -10.17
N ARG A 67 7.80 -4.81 -10.59
CA ARG A 67 7.50 -3.67 -11.45
C ARG A 67 7.05 -4.15 -12.82
N SER A 68 5.85 -3.76 -13.21
CA SER A 68 5.22 -4.16 -14.47
C SER A 68 4.02 -3.26 -14.72
N ASP A 69 3.33 -3.48 -15.84
CA ASP A 69 2.06 -2.82 -16.10
C ASP A 69 1.05 -3.20 -15.01
N ILE A 70 0.10 -2.30 -14.77
CA ILE A 70 -0.89 -2.49 -13.70
C ILE A 70 -1.88 -3.57 -14.11
N ASN A 71 -1.92 -4.65 -13.31
CA ASN A 71 -2.92 -5.70 -13.39
C ASN A 71 -3.77 -5.65 -12.11
N THR A 72 -5.00 -5.17 -12.22
CA THR A 72 -5.87 -4.93 -11.08
C THR A 72 -6.34 -6.20 -10.38
N ARG A 73 -6.03 -7.37 -10.93
CA ARG A 73 -6.37 -8.67 -10.33
C ARG A 73 -5.24 -9.26 -9.50
N GLU A 74 -4.04 -8.70 -9.59
CA GLU A 74 -2.94 -9.19 -8.76
C GLU A 74 -3.14 -8.78 -7.30
N ARG A 75 -2.35 -9.40 -6.42
CA ARG A 75 -2.39 -9.07 -4.99
C ARG A 75 -2.08 -7.58 -4.79
N HIS A 76 -2.87 -6.92 -3.96
CA HIS A 76 -2.69 -5.50 -3.68
C HIS A 76 -3.24 -5.14 -2.30
N THR A 77 -2.85 -3.98 -1.81
CA THR A 77 -3.38 -3.38 -0.59
C THR A 77 -4.24 -2.19 -0.99
N ALA A 78 -5.46 -2.11 -0.47
CA ALA A 78 -6.38 -1.01 -0.75
C ALA A 78 -6.53 -0.12 0.49
N PHE A 79 -6.38 1.19 0.28
CA PHE A 79 -6.61 2.20 1.31
C PHE A 79 -7.85 3.03 0.96
N ALA A 80 -8.65 3.36 1.98
CA ALA A 80 -9.75 4.28 1.82
C ALA A 80 -9.24 5.71 1.93
N VAL A 81 -9.71 6.58 1.05
CA VAL A 81 -9.40 8.00 1.05
C VAL A 81 -10.70 8.82 1.02
N ALA A 82 -10.64 10.04 1.50
CA ALA A 82 -11.83 10.91 1.52
C ALA A 82 -12.09 11.61 0.18
N ASP A 83 -11.02 12.01 -0.51
CA ASP A 83 -11.09 12.80 -1.75
C ASP A 83 -10.11 12.20 -2.77
N ILE A 84 -10.64 11.38 -3.66
CA ILE A 84 -9.79 10.68 -4.64
C ILE A 84 -9.22 11.63 -5.69
N ASP A 85 -9.92 12.71 -6.03
CA ASP A 85 -9.41 13.66 -7.01
C ASP A 85 -8.19 14.40 -6.47
N ALA A 86 -8.21 14.75 -5.19
CA ALA A 86 -7.06 15.36 -4.52
C ALA A 86 -5.88 14.39 -4.49
N MET A 87 -6.14 13.10 -4.26
CA MET A 87 -5.09 12.07 -4.26
C MET A 87 -4.51 11.87 -5.65
N GLU A 88 -5.34 11.91 -6.67
CA GLU A 88 -4.87 11.80 -8.06
C GLU A 88 -3.87 12.93 -8.38
N GLU A 89 -4.17 14.14 -7.95
CA GLU A 89 -3.28 15.29 -8.16
C GLU A 89 -1.94 15.10 -7.44
N ILE A 90 -1.95 14.54 -6.23
CA ILE A 90 -0.71 14.24 -5.50
C ILE A 90 0.14 13.23 -6.28
N LEU A 91 -0.47 12.19 -6.83
CA LEU A 91 0.26 11.21 -7.66
C LEU A 91 0.88 11.88 -8.89
N ARG A 92 0.16 12.81 -9.53
CA ARG A 92 0.71 13.58 -10.65
C ARG A 92 1.90 14.43 -10.24
N GLN A 93 1.82 15.11 -9.10
CA GLN A 93 2.90 15.95 -8.58
C GLN A 93 4.16 15.14 -8.30
N HIS A 94 4.02 13.88 -7.87
CA HIS A 94 5.14 12.98 -7.63
C HIS A 94 5.59 12.25 -8.90
N GLY A 95 4.90 12.42 -10.02
CA GLY A 95 5.25 11.74 -11.27
C GLY A 95 5.01 10.23 -11.23
N ILE A 96 4.07 9.77 -10.43
CA ILE A 96 3.79 8.34 -10.25
C ILE A 96 2.76 7.90 -11.29
N PRO A 97 3.07 6.90 -12.14
CA PRO A 97 2.09 6.33 -13.06
C PRO A 97 0.96 5.66 -12.30
N TYR A 98 -0.27 5.84 -12.78
CA TYR A 98 -1.43 5.22 -12.16
C TYR A 98 -2.49 4.88 -13.19
N ARG A 99 -3.45 4.05 -12.79
CA ARG A 99 -4.63 3.70 -13.57
C ARG A 99 -5.87 4.01 -12.76
N ARG A 100 -6.81 4.74 -13.37
CA ARG A 100 -8.08 5.09 -12.74
C ARG A 100 -9.21 4.29 -13.39
N ASN A 101 -9.99 3.58 -12.58
CA ASN A 101 -11.14 2.80 -12.99
C ASN A 101 -12.39 3.26 -12.24
N LEU A 102 -13.57 2.85 -12.74
CA LEU A 102 -14.84 3.00 -12.03
C LEU A 102 -15.38 1.64 -11.65
N ILE A 103 -15.98 1.54 -10.46
CA ILE A 103 -16.84 0.41 -10.12
C ILE A 103 -18.16 0.64 -10.84
N PRO A 104 -18.54 -0.23 -11.84
CA PRO A 104 -19.56 0.14 -12.83
C PRO A 104 -20.95 0.46 -12.28
N ASP A 105 -21.44 -0.32 -11.31
CA ASP A 105 -22.79 -0.19 -10.76
C ASP A 105 -22.91 0.90 -9.69
N ARG A 106 -21.78 1.36 -9.14
CA ARG A 106 -21.77 2.34 -8.05
C ARG A 106 -21.15 3.66 -8.44
N GLN A 107 -20.54 3.75 -9.61
CA GLN A 107 -19.85 4.95 -10.11
C GLN A 107 -18.77 5.44 -9.15
N ILE A 108 -18.10 4.52 -8.46
CA ILE A 108 -17.05 4.85 -7.48
C ILE A 108 -15.69 4.66 -8.14
N PRO A 109 -14.86 5.70 -8.16
CA PRO A 109 -13.54 5.60 -8.76
C PRO A 109 -12.56 4.84 -7.87
N GLN A 110 -11.66 4.11 -8.52
CA GLN A 110 -10.52 3.44 -7.91
C GLN A 110 -9.26 3.91 -8.63
N ILE A 111 -8.18 4.08 -7.91
CA ILE A 111 -6.88 4.36 -8.49
C ILE A 111 -5.89 3.29 -8.04
N PHE A 112 -5.14 2.75 -9.01
CA PHE A 112 -4.11 1.75 -8.79
C PHE A 112 -2.75 2.34 -9.17
N PHE A 113 -1.75 2.10 -8.34
CA PHE A 113 -0.37 2.51 -8.61
C PHE A 113 0.59 1.57 -7.89
N ARG A 114 1.89 1.67 -8.23
CA ARG A 114 2.89 0.77 -7.65
C ARG A 114 3.86 1.53 -6.77
N ASP A 115 4.35 0.85 -5.74
CA ASP A 115 5.48 1.34 -4.96
C ASP A 115 6.80 1.12 -5.72
N PRO A 116 7.96 1.56 -5.20
CA PRO A 116 9.24 1.42 -5.92
C PRO A 116 9.65 -0.01 -6.26
N ASP A 117 9.19 -1.01 -5.52
CA ASP A 117 9.46 -2.42 -5.81
C ASP A 117 8.39 -3.08 -6.69
N GLY A 118 7.31 -2.36 -6.97
CA GLY A 118 6.22 -2.85 -7.79
C GLY A 118 5.04 -3.43 -7.02
N HIS A 119 5.03 -3.34 -5.69
CA HIS A 119 3.84 -3.74 -4.93
C HIS A 119 2.67 -2.86 -5.33
N LEU A 120 1.54 -3.50 -5.66
CA LEU A 120 0.36 -2.79 -6.14
C LEU A 120 -0.44 -2.22 -4.98
N ILE A 121 -0.84 -0.97 -5.14
CA ILE A 121 -1.63 -0.22 -4.17
C ILE A 121 -2.88 0.30 -4.86
N GLU A 122 -4.00 0.19 -4.15
CA GLU A 122 -5.29 0.72 -4.60
C GLU A 122 -5.74 1.78 -3.61
N ILE A 123 -6.33 2.87 -4.11
CA ILE A 123 -7.02 3.85 -3.27
C ILE A 123 -8.42 4.09 -3.81
N GLY A 124 -9.35 4.37 -2.92
CA GLY A 124 -10.74 4.65 -3.29
C GLY A 124 -11.54 5.18 -2.10
N THR A 125 -12.73 5.68 -2.39
CA THR A 125 -13.65 6.22 -1.38
C THR A 125 -14.58 5.13 -0.85
N TYR A 126 -14.00 4.03 -0.35
CA TYR A 126 -14.75 2.82 0.03
C TYR A 126 -15.70 3.03 1.20
N TRP A 127 -15.49 4.07 1.99
CA TRP A 127 -16.44 4.43 3.05
C TRP A 127 -17.84 4.74 2.52
N ALA A 128 -17.96 5.08 1.25
CA ALA A 128 -19.24 5.36 0.61
C ALA A 128 -19.95 4.08 0.14
N ILE A 129 -19.23 2.94 0.06
CA ILE A 129 -19.79 1.70 -0.43
C ILE A 129 -20.37 0.87 0.71
N ASP A 130 -19.59 0.69 1.76
CA ASP A 130 -19.92 -0.27 2.82
C ASP A 130 -19.24 0.14 4.12
N ARG A 131 -20.06 0.30 5.12
CA ARG A 131 -19.61 0.65 6.46
C ARG A 131 -20.34 -0.15 7.51
#